data_7f3a2a489041642fff361c26337259ce
#
_entry.id   7f3a2a489041642fff361c26337259ce
#
_cell.length_a   1.000
_cell.length_b   1.000
_cell.length_c   1.000
_cell.angle_alpha   90.00
_cell.angle_beta   90.00
_cell.angle_gamma   90.00
#
_symmetry.space_group_name_H-M   'P 1'
#
loop_
_entity.id
_entity.type
_entity.pdbx_description
1 polymer ?
#
loop_
_entity_poly.entity_id
_entity_poly.type
_entity_poly.pdbx_seq_one_letter_code
_entity_poly.pdbx_strand_id
1 'polypeptide(L)'
;MTTNLASRRAALTLSLLVSTGVAGCGATGDWFPSDVDEAKSLAADTQAVGRVCDAFADWVYDQYRDSLAVEIACTASGIEQSADAAACGAFVRDCIDDPPAEVAAAADALIAAVGCGAISYQPSGCGQTISDLRICLDDVSVELDQLRYTVECTAAGQPLSPAALTIDVPASCLAIENACPTP
;
A
#
# COMPACT_ATOMS: atom_id res chain seq x y z
N MET A 1 -56.82 -2.02 -38.80
CA MET A 1 -56.12 -0.92 -38.13
C MET A 1 -54.76 -1.45 -37.70
N THR A 2 -53.77 -1.25 -38.52
CA THR A 2 -52.43 -1.74 -38.36
C THR A 2 -51.51 -0.54 -38.04
N THR A 3 -51.03 -0.42 -36.82
CA THR A 3 -50.04 0.60 -36.40
C THR A 3 -48.65 0.03 -36.48
N ASN A 4 -47.91 0.55 -37.45
CA ASN A 4 -46.46 0.35 -37.62
C ASN A 4 -45.69 1.04 -36.51
N LEU A 5 -44.97 0.29 -35.68
CA LEU A 5 -43.94 0.81 -34.78
C LEU A 5 -42.58 0.78 -35.49
N ALA A 6 -42.16 1.95 -35.94
CA ALA A 6 -40.83 2.15 -36.49
C ALA A 6 -39.77 2.06 -35.39
N SER A 7 -38.94 1.03 -35.50
CA SER A 7 -37.76 0.79 -34.66
C SER A 7 -36.70 1.89 -34.90
N ARG A 8 -36.56 2.83 -33.96
CA ARG A 8 -35.41 3.74 -33.94
C ARG A 8 -34.23 3.01 -33.27
N ARG A 9 -33.30 2.54 -34.08
CA ARG A 9 -32.00 2.10 -33.62
C ARG A 9 -31.17 3.34 -33.25
N ALA A 10 -31.02 3.60 -31.95
CA ALA A 10 -30.03 4.54 -31.46
C ALA A 10 -28.65 3.88 -31.54
N ALA A 11 -27.80 4.38 -32.44
CA ALA A 11 -26.40 4.01 -32.49
C ALA A 11 -25.70 4.66 -31.30
N LEU A 12 -25.33 3.85 -30.29
CA LEU A 12 -24.43 4.24 -29.24
C LEU A 12 -23.00 4.26 -29.81
N THR A 13 -22.49 5.44 -30.15
CA THR A 13 -21.08 5.66 -30.40
C THR A 13 -20.34 5.60 -29.07
N LEU A 14 -19.68 4.47 -28.82
CA LEU A 14 -18.78 4.29 -27.69
C LEU A 14 -17.50 5.10 -27.96
N SER A 15 -17.45 6.32 -27.41
CA SER A 15 -16.21 7.10 -27.39
C SER A 15 -15.25 6.44 -26.42
N LEU A 16 -14.21 5.77 -26.96
CA LEU A 16 -13.05 5.35 -26.18
C LEU A 16 -12.35 6.62 -25.68
N LEU A 17 -12.64 7.01 -24.44
CA LEU A 17 -11.78 7.90 -23.69
C LEU A 17 -10.52 7.10 -23.35
N VAL A 18 -9.47 7.34 -24.09
CA VAL A 18 -8.09 6.98 -23.70
C VAL A 18 -7.82 7.76 -22.42
N SER A 19 -7.99 7.10 -21.30
CA SER A 19 -7.49 7.60 -20.01
C SER A 19 -5.98 7.63 -20.11
N THR A 20 -5.44 8.80 -20.49
CA THR A 20 -4.06 9.13 -20.18
C THR A 20 -3.90 8.96 -18.69
N GLY A 21 -3.02 8.02 -18.30
CA GLY A 21 -2.73 7.73 -16.90
C GLY A 21 -2.48 9.02 -16.16
N VAL A 22 -3.34 9.28 -15.21
CA VAL A 22 -3.05 10.23 -14.14
C VAL A 22 -1.93 9.55 -13.38
N ALA A 23 -0.70 10.02 -13.61
CA ALA A 23 0.38 9.75 -12.69
C ALA A 23 -0.16 10.15 -11.31
N GLY A 24 -0.40 9.16 -10.45
CA GLY A 24 -0.84 9.40 -9.09
C GLY A 24 0.19 10.35 -8.47
N CYS A 25 -0.27 11.53 -8.06
CA CYS A 25 0.48 12.35 -7.11
C CYS A 25 0.42 11.59 -5.77
N GLY A 26 1.13 10.46 -5.68
CA GLY A 26 1.54 9.92 -4.40
C GLY A 26 2.34 11.02 -3.72
N ALA A 27 2.20 11.15 -2.41
CA ALA A 27 2.97 12.09 -1.62
C ALA A 27 4.48 11.74 -1.78
N THR A 28 5.10 12.26 -2.82
CA THR A 28 6.54 12.20 -3.05
C THR A 28 7.21 13.16 -2.07
N GLY A 29 7.11 12.85 -0.79
CA GLY A 29 8.03 13.41 0.18
C GLY A 29 9.41 12.95 -0.21
N ASP A 30 10.38 13.84 -0.18
CA ASP A 30 11.79 13.53 -0.48
C ASP A 30 12.40 12.74 0.70
N TRP A 31 11.92 11.49 0.87
CA TRP A 31 12.36 10.60 1.94
C TRP A 31 13.76 10.02 1.67
N PHE A 32 14.19 10.06 0.40
CA PHE A 32 15.44 9.42 -0.01
C PHE A 32 16.65 10.23 0.47
N PRO A 33 17.67 9.60 1.09
CA PRO A 33 18.84 10.31 1.60
C PRO A 33 19.65 10.95 0.46
N SER A 34 19.81 12.26 0.47
CA SER A 34 20.45 13.04 -0.59
C SER A 34 21.96 12.76 -0.77
N ASP A 35 22.59 12.11 0.20
CA ASP A 35 24.00 11.73 0.19
C ASP A 35 24.26 10.30 -0.33
N VAL A 36 23.20 9.59 -0.76
CA VAL A 36 23.29 8.23 -1.31
C VAL A 36 23.32 8.29 -2.84
N ASP A 37 24.32 7.60 -3.43
CA ASP A 37 24.48 7.47 -4.87
C ASP A 37 23.57 6.35 -5.39
N GLU A 38 22.49 6.73 -6.05
CA GLU A 38 21.48 5.82 -6.61
C GLU A 38 22.02 4.87 -7.68
N ALA A 39 23.11 5.22 -8.36
CA ALA A 39 23.71 4.40 -9.42
C ALA A 39 24.53 3.22 -8.87
N LYS A 40 24.82 3.19 -7.59
CA LYS A 40 25.57 2.08 -6.98
C LYS A 40 24.74 0.81 -6.94
N SER A 41 25.43 -0.31 -7.16
CA SER A 41 24.87 -1.64 -6.98
C SER A 41 24.54 -1.91 -5.51
N LEU A 42 23.42 -2.59 -5.24
CA LEU A 42 23.04 -3.06 -3.91
C LEU A 42 24.13 -3.94 -3.27
N ALA A 43 24.90 -4.68 -4.09
CA ALA A 43 26.02 -5.50 -3.64
C ALA A 43 27.23 -4.69 -3.21
N ALA A 44 27.43 -3.51 -3.80
CA ALA A 44 28.65 -2.71 -3.60
C ALA A 44 28.59 -1.84 -2.34
N ASP A 45 27.41 -1.43 -1.89
CA ASP A 45 27.25 -0.48 -0.77
C ASP A 45 26.08 -0.87 0.15
N THR A 46 26.29 -1.95 0.92
CA THR A 46 25.27 -2.43 1.87
C THR A 46 24.97 -1.43 2.99
N GLN A 47 25.90 -0.52 3.31
CA GLN A 47 25.67 0.53 4.28
C GLN A 47 24.71 1.59 3.71
N ALA A 48 24.86 1.97 2.44
CA ALA A 48 23.92 2.88 1.79
C ALA A 48 22.51 2.25 1.70
N VAL A 49 22.44 0.97 1.38
CA VAL A 49 21.16 0.22 1.40
C VAL A 49 20.49 0.30 2.78
N GLY A 50 21.25 0.04 3.86
CA GLY A 50 20.71 0.18 5.22
C GLY A 50 20.15 1.57 5.49
N ARG A 51 20.87 2.64 5.12
CA ARG A 51 20.40 4.02 5.30
C ARG A 51 19.13 4.34 4.48
N VAL A 52 19.03 3.81 3.27
CA VAL A 52 17.81 3.96 2.44
C VAL A 52 16.62 3.27 3.11
N CYS A 53 16.83 2.07 3.62
CA CYS A 53 15.80 1.31 4.31
C CYS A 53 15.34 1.98 5.62
N ASP A 54 16.28 2.50 6.40
CA ASP A 54 15.98 3.21 7.65
C ASP A 54 15.21 4.51 7.35
N ALA A 55 15.67 5.30 6.36
CA ALA A 55 15.00 6.53 5.97
C ALA A 55 13.57 6.29 5.44
N PHE A 56 13.37 5.22 4.69
CA PHE A 56 12.03 4.84 4.24
C PHE A 56 11.13 4.41 5.40
N ALA A 57 11.64 3.60 6.32
CA ALA A 57 10.88 3.16 7.49
C ALA A 57 10.46 4.33 8.38
N ASP A 58 11.38 5.26 8.64
CA ASP A 58 11.10 6.48 9.41
C ASP A 58 10.03 7.33 8.70
N TRP A 59 10.17 7.52 7.38
CA TRP A 59 9.21 8.29 6.59
C TRP A 59 7.82 7.62 6.57
N VAL A 60 7.74 6.29 6.39
CA VAL A 60 6.45 5.54 6.43
C VAL A 60 5.81 5.69 7.81
N TYR A 61 6.60 5.59 8.87
CA TYR A 61 6.10 5.78 10.22
C TYR A 61 5.50 7.18 10.39
N ASP A 62 6.24 8.22 10.04
CA ASP A 62 5.80 9.62 10.20
C ASP A 62 4.57 9.96 9.36
N GLN A 63 4.45 9.38 8.15
CA GLN A 63 3.35 9.69 7.24
C GLN A 63 2.09 8.89 7.51
N TYR A 64 2.21 7.63 7.90
CA TYR A 64 1.10 6.68 7.86
C TYR A 64 0.66 6.14 9.22
N ARG A 65 1.52 6.21 10.26
CA ARG A 65 1.24 5.59 11.56
C ARG A 65 -0.03 6.15 12.20
N ASP A 66 -0.13 7.45 12.38
CA ASP A 66 -1.24 8.12 13.08
C ASP A 66 -2.45 8.41 12.16
N SER A 67 -2.33 8.10 10.88
CA SER A 67 -3.39 8.29 9.90
C SER A 67 -3.91 6.95 9.39
N LEU A 68 -3.29 6.44 8.33
CA LEU A 68 -3.72 5.25 7.62
C LEU A 68 -3.68 3.98 8.49
N ALA A 69 -2.58 3.75 9.24
CA ALA A 69 -2.43 2.51 10.01
C ALA A 69 -3.43 2.44 11.17
N VAL A 70 -3.67 3.55 11.86
CA VAL A 70 -4.71 3.64 12.90
C VAL A 70 -6.11 3.45 12.28
N GLU A 71 -6.41 4.09 11.14
CA GLU A 71 -7.68 3.93 10.44
C GLU A 71 -7.94 2.47 10.06
N ILE A 72 -6.94 1.79 9.48
CA ILE A 72 -7.04 0.37 9.10
C ILE A 72 -7.24 -0.51 10.35
N ALA A 73 -6.45 -0.30 11.40
CA ALA A 73 -6.54 -1.08 12.63
C ALA A 73 -7.88 -0.87 13.35
N CYS A 74 -8.39 0.38 13.39
CA CYS A 74 -9.72 0.68 13.91
C CYS A 74 -10.82 0.01 13.08
N THR A 75 -10.69 0.05 11.74
CA THR A 75 -11.69 -0.56 10.86
C THR A 75 -11.69 -2.09 11.00
N ALA A 76 -10.52 -2.72 11.05
CA ALA A 76 -10.39 -4.15 11.27
C ALA A 76 -11.05 -4.56 12.61
N SER A 77 -10.75 -3.84 13.69
CA SER A 77 -11.35 -4.06 15.01
C SER A 77 -12.87 -3.82 14.99
N GLY A 78 -13.33 -2.78 14.29
CA GLY A 78 -14.75 -2.49 14.10
C GLY A 78 -15.51 -3.58 13.37
N ILE A 79 -14.92 -4.17 12.33
CA ILE A 79 -15.49 -5.30 11.58
C ILE A 79 -15.72 -6.51 12.48
N GLU A 80 -14.76 -6.83 13.35
CA GLU A 80 -14.83 -7.98 14.25
C GLU A 80 -15.82 -7.76 15.41
N GLN A 81 -15.96 -6.53 15.88
CA GLN A 81 -16.76 -6.22 17.08
C GLN A 81 -18.19 -5.75 16.77
N SER A 82 -18.50 -5.42 15.52
CA SER A 82 -19.80 -4.84 15.13
C SER A 82 -20.67 -5.83 14.38
N ALA A 83 -21.98 -5.76 14.62
CA ALA A 83 -22.97 -6.62 13.95
C ALA A 83 -23.28 -6.16 12.52
N ASP A 84 -23.09 -4.88 12.21
CA ASP A 84 -23.38 -4.29 10.90
C ASP A 84 -22.47 -3.11 10.57
N ALA A 85 -22.52 -2.64 9.32
CA ALA A 85 -21.69 -1.56 8.82
C ALA A 85 -21.89 -0.21 9.54
N ALA A 86 -23.11 0.07 10.03
CA ALA A 86 -23.39 1.34 10.72
C ALA A 86 -22.74 1.36 12.10
N ALA A 87 -22.84 0.26 12.84
CA ALA A 87 -22.18 0.08 14.14
C ALA A 87 -20.64 0.10 13.98
N CYS A 88 -20.11 -0.58 12.97
CA CYS A 88 -18.69 -0.53 12.62
C CYS A 88 -18.24 0.91 12.34
N GLY A 89 -18.93 1.66 11.48
CA GLY A 89 -18.59 3.04 11.18
C GLY A 89 -18.69 3.98 12.40
N ALA A 90 -19.55 3.72 13.38
CA ALA A 90 -19.57 4.45 14.64
C ALA A 90 -18.34 4.11 15.47
N PHE A 91 -18.02 2.82 15.63
CA PHE A 91 -16.83 2.36 16.34
C PHE A 91 -15.54 2.95 15.76
N VAL A 92 -15.39 2.94 14.43
CA VAL A 92 -14.19 3.46 13.75
C VAL A 92 -13.97 4.94 14.06
N ARG A 93 -15.01 5.77 14.02
CA ARG A 93 -14.88 7.20 14.36
C ARG A 93 -14.38 7.42 15.78
N ASP A 94 -15.00 6.72 16.75
CA ASP A 94 -14.61 6.86 18.16
C ASP A 94 -13.19 6.31 18.41
N CYS A 95 -12.82 5.22 17.73
CA CYS A 95 -11.51 4.59 17.80
C CYS A 95 -10.39 5.46 17.22
N ILE A 96 -10.61 6.16 16.10
CA ILE A 96 -9.60 7.05 15.50
C ILE A 96 -9.29 8.23 16.45
N ASP A 97 -10.30 8.76 17.13
CA ASP A 97 -10.13 9.89 18.04
C ASP A 97 -9.36 9.49 19.33
N ASP A 98 -9.54 8.25 19.82
CA ASP A 98 -8.85 7.72 21.01
C ASP A 98 -8.58 6.21 20.82
N PRO A 99 -7.51 5.85 20.10
CA PRO A 99 -7.22 4.46 19.76
C PRO A 99 -6.92 3.62 21.02
N PRO A 100 -7.66 2.51 21.25
CA PRO A 100 -7.31 1.55 22.29
C PRO A 100 -5.87 1.03 22.14
N ALA A 101 -5.22 0.66 23.24
CA ALA A 101 -3.82 0.25 23.23
C ALA A 101 -3.53 -0.92 22.28
N GLU A 102 -4.46 -1.88 22.17
CA GLU A 102 -4.36 -3.01 21.24
C GLU A 102 -4.45 -2.58 19.77
N VAL A 103 -5.27 -1.57 19.46
CA VAL A 103 -5.39 -1.00 18.12
C VAL A 103 -4.14 -0.21 17.76
N ALA A 104 -3.61 0.59 18.69
CA ALA A 104 -2.36 1.31 18.51
C ALA A 104 -1.19 0.34 18.27
N ALA A 105 -1.12 -0.76 19.00
CA ALA A 105 -0.12 -1.81 18.80
C ALA A 105 -0.29 -2.52 17.43
N ALA A 106 -1.52 -2.73 16.96
CA ALA A 106 -1.77 -3.29 15.63
C ALA A 106 -1.35 -2.33 14.52
N ALA A 107 -1.57 -1.02 14.69
CA ALA A 107 -1.10 0.01 13.76
C ALA A 107 0.44 0.04 13.71
N ASP A 108 1.12 -0.01 14.86
CA ASP A 108 2.59 -0.10 14.93
C ASP A 108 3.11 -1.37 14.21
N ALA A 109 2.44 -2.51 14.41
CA ALA A 109 2.81 -3.77 13.75
C ALA A 109 2.61 -3.71 12.23
N LEU A 110 1.55 -3.05 11.75
CA LEU A 110 1.30 -2.84 10.32
C LEU A 110 2.43 -2.03 9.68
N ILE A 111 2.83 -0.91 10.31
CA ILE A 111 3.92 -0.07 9.80
C ILE A 111 5.25 -0.79 9.87
N ALA A 112 5.53 -1.54 10.94
CA ALA A 112 6.78 -2.31 11.07
C ALA A 112 6.92 -3.43 10.03
N ALA A 113 5.79 -3.92 9.48
CA ALA A 113 5.80 -4.90 8.39
C ALA A 113 6.14 -4.27 7.01
N VAL A 114 6.09 -2.93 6.91
CA VAL A 114 6.40 -2.18 5.69
C VAL A 114 7.87 -1.76 5.73
N GLY A 115 8.61 -2.08 4.70
CA GLY A 115 10.01 -1.68 4.61
C GLY A 115 10.91 -2.80 4.05
N CYS A 116 12.21 -2.56 4.08
CA CYS A 116 13.18 -3.50 3.50
C CYS A 116 13.21 -4.89 4.17
N GLY A 117 12.66 -5.02 5.38
CA GLY A 117 12.51 -6.32 6.03
C GLY A 117 11.56 -7.27 5.29
N ALA A 118 10.64 -6.71 4.47
CA ALA A 118 9.76 -7.49 3.60
C ALA A 118 10.45 -7.93 2.31
N ILE A 119 11.60 -7.33 1.95
CA ILE A 119 12.36 -7.64 0.75
C ILE A 119 13.48 -8.61 1.10
N SER A 120 13.28 -9.88 0.75
CA SER A 120 14.28 -10.91 0.99
C SER A 120 15.28 -10.95 -0.17
N TYR A 121 16.43 -10.30 -0.04
CA TYR A 121 17.50 -10.38 -1.03
C TYR A 121 18.88 -10.53 -0.36
N GLN A 122 19.81 -11.16 -1.10
CA GLN A 122 21.22 -11.12 -0.69
C GLN A 122 21.99 -10.17 -1.60
N PRO A 123 22.69 -9.18 -1.02
CA PRO A 123 23.42 -8.20 -1.83
C PRO A 123 24.55 -8.81 -2.63
N SER A 124 25.15 -9.93 -2.19
CA SER A 124 26.28 -10.55 -2.88
C SER A 124 25.86 -11.14 -4.23
N GLY A 125 26.36 -10.53 -5.33
CA GLY A 125 26.06 -10.95 -6.69
C GLY A 125 24.83 -10.32 -7.32
N CYS A 126 24.16 -9.41 -6.61
CA CYS A 126 23.03 -8.66 -7.11
C CYS A 126 23.47 -7.57 -8.09
N GLY A 127 22.90 -7.57 -9.31
CA GLY A 127 23.17 -6.56 -10.35
C GLY A 127 22.28 -5.32 -10.24
N GLN A 128 21.29 -5.32 -9.35
CA GLN A 128 20.37 -4.20 -9.15
C GLN A 128 21.04 -3.03 -8.42
N THR A 129 20.51 -1.84 -8.64
CA THR A 129 21.04 -0.59 -8.09
C THR A 129 20.20 -0.07 -6.91
N ILE A 130 20.72 0.91 -6.20
CA ILE A 130 19.98 1.63 -5.16
C ILE A 130 18.77 2.38 -5.75
N SER A 131 18.85 2.81 -7.02
CA SER A 131 17.71 3.38 -7.74
C SER A 131 16.58 2.37 -7.91
N ASP A 132 16.89 1.10 -8.19
CA ASP A 132 15.87 0.05 -8.32
C ASP A 132 15.18 -0.21 -6.96
N LEU A 133 15.96 -0.18 -5.85
CA LEU A 133 15.41 -0.29 -4.50
C LEU A 133 14.50 0.90 -4.18
N ARG A 134 14.88 2.13 -4.52
CA ARG A 134 14.04 3.31 -4.35
C ARG A 134 12.70 3.15 -5.07
N ILE A 135 12.73 2.75 -6.35
CA ILE A 135 11.50 2.51 -7.13
C ILE A 135 10.62 1.45 -6.46
N CYS A 136 11.21 0.35 -5.97
CA CYS A 136 10.48 -0.67 -5.23
C CYS A 136 9.79 -0.08 -3.98
N LEU A 137 10.49 0.71 -3.18
CA LEU A 137 9.95 1.30 -1.95
C LEU A 137 8.89 2.38 -2.24
N ASP A 138 9.06 3.18 -3.30
CA ASP A 138 8.03 4.11 -3.76
C ASP A 138 6.75 3.36 -4.16
N ASP A 139 6.86 2.24 -4.88
CA ASP A 139 5.72 1.40 -5.25
C ASP A 139 5.06 0.75 -4.01
N VAL A 140 5.84 0.33 -3.00
CA VAL A 140 5.31 -0.16 -1.70
C VAL A 140 4.45 0.92 -1.02
N SER A 141 4.84 2.18 -1.08
CA SER A 141 4.04 3.27 -0.50
C SER A 141 2.70 3.46 -1.21
N VAL A 142 2.65 3.23 -2.52
CA VAL A 142 1.40 3.26 -3.30
C VAL A 142 0.47 2.11 -2.91
N GLU A 143 1.01 0.89 -2.74
CA GLU A 143 0.23 -0.26 -2.29
C GLU A 143 -0.28 -0.07 -0.85
N LEU A 144 0.52 0.57 0.02
CA LEU A 144 0.10 0.92 1.37
C LEU A 144 -1.10 1.89 1.36
N ASP A 145 -1.09 2.90 0.50
CA ASP A 145 -2.23 3.81 0.32
C ASP A 145 -3.50 3.09 -0.16
N GLN A 146 -3.35 2.04 -0.97
CA GLN A 146 -4.48 1.26 -1.46
C GLN A 146 -5.10 0.36 -0.39
N LEU A 147 -4.35 0.00 0.64
CA LEU A 147 -4.81 -0.91 1.70
C LEU A 147 -6.07 -0.38 2.42
N ARG A 148 -6.25 0.96 2.53
CA ARG A 148 -7.47 1.55 3.10
C ARG A 148 -8.76 1.16 2.37
N TYR A 149 -8.67 0.83 1.08
CA TYR A 149 -9.81 0.46 0.27
C TYR A 149 -10.12 -1.04 0.31
N THR A 150 -9.27 -1.84 0.95
CA THR A 150 -9.46 -3.29 1.08
C THR A 150 -10.15 -3.66 2.39
N VAL A 151 -10.13 -2.75 3.39
CA VAL A 151 -10.70 -2.96 4.71
C VAL A 151 -11.83 -1.98 4.93
N GLU A 152 -13.07 -2.44 4.77
CA GLU A 152 -14.26 -1.61 4.85
C GLU A 152 -15.30 -2.18 5.82
N CYS A 153 -16.02 -1.31 6.50
CA CYS A 153 -17.11 -1.67 7.41
C CYS A 153 -18.25 -2.48 6.76
N THR A 154 -18.31 -2.56 5.43
CA THR A 154 -19.24 -3.42 4.70
C THR A 154 -19.04 -4.90 5.03
N ALA A 155 -17.88 -5.30 5.52
CA ALA A 155 -17.55 -6.65 5.98
C ALA A 155 -17.92 -6.92 7.45
N ALA A 156 -18.56 -5.97 8.17
CA ALA A 156 -18.91 -6.14 9.58
C ALA A 156 -19.76 -7.40 9.82
N GLY A 157 -19.44 -8.12 10.92
CA GLY A 157 -20.03 -9.42 11.24
C GLY A 157 -19.46 -10.60 10.44
N GLN A 158 -18.46 -10.38 9.59
CA GLN A 158 -17.70 -11.42 8.90
C GLN A 158 -16.29 -11.52 9.51
N PRO A 159 -15.70 -12.71 9.57
CA PRO A 159 -14.29 -12.81 9.98
C PRO A 159 -13.40 -12.10 8.94
N LEU A 160 -12.56 -11.19 9.39
CA LEU A 160 -11.61 -10.52 8.51
C LEU A 160 -10.57 -11.53 8.03
N SER A 161 -10.41 -11.62 6.72
CA SER A 161 -9.34 -12.46 6.16
C SER A 161 -7.98 -11.82 6.44
N PRO A 162 -6.98 -12.57 6.94
CA PRO A 162 -5.62 -12.06 7.07
C PRO A 162 -5.06 -11.49 5.76
N ALA A 163 -5.48 -12.05 4.62
CA ALA A 163 -5.09 -11.54 3.30
C ALA A 163 -5.60 -10.12 3.01
N ALA A 164 -6.68 -9.67 3.67
CA ALA A 164 -7.16 -8.29 3.51
C ALA A 164 -6.23 -7.24 4.16
N LEU A 165 -5.33 -7.66 5.03
CA LEU A 165 -4.33 -6.82 5.71
C LEU A 165 -2.92 -7.00 5.14
N THR A 166 -2.77 -7.70 4.03
CA THR A 166 -1.46 -7.88 3.37
C THR A 166 -1.32 -6.91 2.20
N ILE A 167 -0.13 -6.37 2.06
CA ILE A 167 0.26 -5.54 0.92
C ILE A 167 0.78 -6.50 -0.16
N ASP A 168 0.30 -6.34 -1.38
CA ASP A 168 0.85 -7.06 -2.53
C ASP A 168 2.28 -6.57 -2.79
N VAL A 169 3.19 -7.53 -3.05
CA VAL A 169 4.58 -7.17 -3.35
C VAL A 169 4.64 -6.56 -4.76
N PRO A 170 5.05 -5.29 -4.90
CA PRO A 170 5.13 -4.64 -6.20
C PRO A 170 6.04 -5.36 -7.19
N ALA A 171 5.74 -5.23 -8.49
CA ALA A 171 6.53 -5.87 -9.55
C ALA A 171 8.00 -5.40 -9.55
N SER A 172 8.27 -4.15 -9.17
CA SER A 172 9.62 -3.60 -9.00
C SER A 172 10.40 -4.30 -7.88
N CYS A 173 9.74 -4.63 -6.77
CA CYS A 173 10.36 -5.39 -5.68
C CYS A 173 10.62 -6.84 -6.08
N LEU A 174 9.66 -7.50 -6.77
CA LEU A 174 9.85 -8.84 -7.32
C LEU A 174 11.01 -8.88 -8.33
N ALA A 175 11.25 -7.81 -9.08
CA ALA A 175 12.40 -7.72 -9.99
C ALA A 175 13.73 -7.76 -9.22
N ILE A 176 13.80 -7.13 -8.03
CA ILE A 176 14.97 -7.21 -7.15
C ILE A 176 15.15 -8.63 -6.60
N GLU A 177 14.10 -9.23 -6.07
CA GLU A 177 14.14 -10.60 -5.53
C GLU A 177 14.59 -11.62 -6.60
N ASN A 178 14.09 -11.51 -7.83
CA ASN A 178 14.46 -12.40 -8.92
C ASN A 178 15.90 -12.21 -9.41
N ALA A 179 16.39 -10.96 -9.40
CA ALA A 179 17.76 -10.64 -9.83
C ALA A 179 18.80 -10.87 -8.73
N CYS A 180 18.39 -10.90 -7.48
CA CYS A 180 19.24 -11.03 -6.30
C CYS A 180 18.75 -12.21 -5.42
N PRO A 181 18.75 -13.44 -5.94
CA PRO A 181 18.17 -14.58 -5.23
C PRO A 181 18.88 -14.82 -3.90
N THR A 182 18.10 -15.17 -2.88
CA THR A 182 18.63 -15.73 -1.63
C THR A 182 19.28 -17.08 -1.90
N PRO A 183 20.41 -17.43 -1.24
CA PRO A 183 21.06 -18.72 -1.42
C PRO A 183 20.22 -19.90 -0.95
#